data_82a9164080d9d95d73f86f0fc7278363
#
_entry.id   82a9164080d9d95d73f86f0fc7278363
#
_cell.length_a   1.000
_cell.length_b   1.000
_cell.length_c   1.000
_cell.angle_alpha   90.00
_cell.angle_beta   90.00
_cell.angle_gamma   90.00
#
_symmetry.space_group_name_H-M   'P 1'
#
loop_
_entity.id
_entity.type
_entity.pdbx_description
1 polymer ?
#
loop_
_entity_poly.entity_id
_entity_poly.type
_entity_poly.pdbx_seq_one_letter_code
_entity_poly.pdbx_strand_id
1 'polypeptide(L)'
;GLAPFTNNMSLFAAPLVGACIHDGFAAIWLFIHNVINGKWRDYARTLRTRPGKMIILAAILGGPVGMCSNVLGIYFAGASYTAAITSAYPALGVILGAIFLKEKIPLRVWGGIILAVTGSFIVGMVPPDGSSYPKFYLGIALAVVAAIGWALEGVLSTYGMDLVDSDIASGIREATSFFVCIFALLPLTGGAAHQILTDSFTTPSGWYIAIIALIGATSFLSWYRAMNMTGVGRAMGLNVTFALWSVFFGWLLDNLKITPNLIIGV
;
A
#
# COMPACT_ATOMS: atom_id res chain seq x y z
N GLY A 1 -26.00 9.91 -10.27
CA GLY A 1 -25.67 8.92 -11.20
C GLY A 1 -24.20 8.54 -11.25
N LEU A 2 -23.95 7.29 -11.58
CA LEU A 2 -22.60 6.69 -11.72
C LEU A 2 -21.93 7.01 -13.08
N ALA A 3 -22.58 7.79 -13.93
CA ALA A 3 -22.12 8.12 -15.29
C ALA A 3 -20.69 8.72 -15.39
N PRO A 4 -20.21 9.58 -14.47
CA PRO A 4 -18.84 10.06 -14.55
C PRO A 4 -17.79 8.99 -14.21
N PHE A 5 -18.18 7.88 -13.59
CA PHE A 5 -17.27 6.76 -13.33
C PHE A 5 -17.15 5.81 -14.51
N THR A 6 -18.19 5.68 -15.34
CA THR A 6 -18.20 4.74 -16.46
C THR A 6 -17.40 5.22 -17.68
N ASN A 7 -17.29 6.51 -17.92
CA ASN A 7 -16.59 7.05 -19.09
C ASN A 7 -15.06 7.14 -18.94
N ASN A 8 -14.52 6.98 -17.73
CA ASN A 8 -13.08 7.03 -17.45
C ASN A 8 -12.56 5.75 -16.78
N MET A 9 -13.30 4.66 -16.84
CA MET A 9 -12.95 3.40 -16.16
C MET A 9 -11.66 2.77 -16.70
N SER A 10 -11.29 3.01 -17.94
CA SER A 10 -10.02 2.55 -18.50
C SER A 10 -8.79 3.15 -17.81
N LEU A 11 -8.89 4.40 -17.31
CA LEU A 11 -7.80 5.04 -16.55
C LEU A 11 -7.55 4.37 -15.18
N PHE A 12 -8.60 3.80 -14.58
CA PHE A 12 -8.50 3.08 -13.31
C PHE A 12 -8.24 1.59 -13.50
N ALA A 13 -8.70 1.03 -14.62
CA ALA A 13 -8.59 -0.39 -14.90
C ALA A 13 -7.12 -0.83 -14.97
N ALA A 14 -6.24 -0.09 -15.64
CA ALA A 14 -4.86 -0.48 -15.83
C ALA A 14 -4.05 -0.51 -14.50
N PRO A 15 -4.05 0.53 -13.64
CA PRO A 15 -3.41 0.47 -12.34
C PRO A 15 -3.98 -0.61 -11.43
N LEU A 16 -5.31 -0.83 -11.44
CA LEU A 16 -5.97 -1.85 -10.65
C LEU A 16 -5.59 -3.25 -11.10
N VAL A 17 -5.54 -3.51 -12.42
CA VAL A 17 -5.10 -4.78 -12.98
C VAL A 17 -3.62 -5.03 -12.65
N GLY A 18 -2.77 -4.01 -12.79
CA GLY A 18 -1.36 -4.11 -12.41
C GLY A 18 -1.16 -4.49 -10.94
N ALA A 19 -1.90 -3.84 -10.03
CA ALA A 19 -1.89 -4.18 -8.61
C ALA A 19 -2.40 -5.61 -8.36
N CYS A 20 -3.48 -6.00 -9.02
CA CYS A 20 -4.06 -7.34 -8.90
C CYS A 20 -3.08 -8.43 -9.35
N ILE A 21 -2.39 -8.25 -10.49
CA ILE A 21 -1.38 -9.18 -10.99
C ILE A 21 -0.19 -9.23 -10.02
N HIS A 22 0.28 -8.07 -9.54
CA HIS A 22 1.36 -7.98 -8.57
C HIS A 22 1.03 -8.75 -7.29
N ASP A 23 -0.10 -8.47 -6.66
CA ASP A 23 -0.51 -9.10 -5.40
C ASP A 23 -0.75 -10.62 -5.59
N GLY A 24 -1.28 -11.02 -6.75
CA GLY A 24 -1.46 -12.43 -7.09
C GLY A 24 -0.14 -13.19 -7.17
N PHE A 25 0.85 -12.67 -7.89
CA PHE A 25 2.17 -13.29 -7.97
C PHE A 25 2.93 -13.19 -6.64
N ALA A 26 2.81 -12.07 -5.92
CA ALA A 26 3.39 -11.93 -4.57
C ALA A 26 2.81 -12.98 -3.61
N ALA A 27 1.50 -13.20 -3.64
CA ALA A 27 0.85 -14.26 -2.87
C ALA A 27 1.37 -15.66 -3.21
N ILE A 28 1.59 -15.95 -4.50
CA ILE A 28 2.17 -17.22 -4.96
C ILE A 28 3.60 -17.38 -4.42
N TRP A 29 4.45 -16.36 -4.55
CA TRP A 29 5.83 -16.40 -4.05
C TRP A 29 5.90 -16.60 -2.55
N LEU A 30 5.07 -15.89 -1.78
CA LEU A 30 5.00 -16.03 -0.33
C LEU A 30 4.40 -17.38 0.09
N PHE A 31 3.44 -17.91 -0.65
CA PHE A 31 2.93 -19.25 -0.41
C PHE A 31 4.00 -20.30 -0.63
N ILE A 32 4.75 -20.23 -1.73
CA ILE A 32 5.90 -21.13 -2.03
C ILE A 32 6.93 -21.01 -0.90
N HIS A 33 7.27 -19.80 -0.49
CA HIS A 33 8.18 -19.56 0.64
C HIS A 33 7.69 -20.27 1.93
N ASN A 34 6.43 -20.14 2.26
CA ASN A 34 5.84 -20.79 3.45
C ASN A 34 5.79 -22.32 3.32
N VAL A 35 5.56 -22.85 2.11
CA VAL A 35 5.59 -24.29 1.84
C VAL A 35 7.00 -24.84 2.02
N ILE A 36 8.03 -24.20 1.45
CA ILE A 36 9.44 -24.60 1.57
C ILE A 36 9.88 -24.61 3.03
N ASN A 37 9.40 -23.66 3.82
CA ASN A 37 9.67 -23.56 5.26
C ASN A 37 8.77 -24.47 6.13
N GLY A 38 7.97 -25.33 5.55
CA GLY A 38 7.12 -26.30 6.25
C GLY A 38 5.89 -25.71 6.93
N LYS A 39 5.56 -24.42 6.66
CA LYS A 39 4.50 -23.65 7.37
C LYS A 39 3.10 -23.79 6.72
N TRP A 40 2.93 -24.58 5.69
CA TRP A 40 1.68 -24.65 4.91
C TRP A 40 0.46 -25.08 5.73
N ARG A 41 0.65 -25.99 6.73
CA ARG A 41 -0.45 -26.44 7.61
C ARG A 41 -0.91 -25.32 8.55
N ASP A 42 0.03 -24.54 9.04
CA ASP A 42 -0.26 -23.41 9.92
C ASP A 42 -0.91 -22.26 9.16
N TYR A 43 -0.59 -22.09 7.88
CA TYR A 43 -1.26 -21.14 6.99
C TYR A 43 -2.78 -21.40 6.94
N ALA A 44 -3.19 -22.64 6.64
CA ALA A 44 -4.62 -23.02 6.57
C ALA A 44 -5.32 -22.91 7.94
N ARG A 45 -4.61 -23.24 9.03
CA ARG A 45 -5.13 -23.11 10.41
C ARG A 45 -5.36 -21.65 10.77
N THR A 46 -4.41 -20.78 10.45
CA THR A 46 -4.42 -19.34 10.78
C THR A 46 -5.65 -18.64 10.22
N LEU A 47 -6.07 -18.94 9.00
CA LEU A 47 -7.26 -18.35 8.38
C LEU A 47 -8.56 -18.52 9.21
N ARG A 48 -8.63 -19.53 10.05
CA ARG A 48 -9.80 -19.81 10.91
C ARG A 48 -9.71 -19.17 12.29
N THR A 49 -8.56 -18.63 12.66
CA THR A 49 -8.31 -18.03 13.99
C THR A 49 -8.76 -16.57 14.05
N ARG A 50 -8.99 -16.04 15.26
CA ARG A 50 -9.26 -14.61 15.46
C ARG A 50 -8.09 -13.73 14.98
N PRO A 51 -6.82 -14.01 15.34
CA PRO A 51 -5.68 -13.26 14.83
C PRO A 51 -5.59 -13.27 13.29
N GLY A 52 -5.80 -14.42 12.65
CA GLY A 52 -5.84 -14.52 11.19
C GLY A 52 -6.93 -13.67 10.56
N LYS A 53 -8.12 -13.59 11.17
CA LYS A 53 -9.20 -12.70 10.72
C LYS A 53 -8.83 -11.23 10.86
N MET A 54 -8.04 -10.84 11.88
CA MET A 54 -7.52 -9.47 12.01
C MET A 54 -6.53 -9.14 10.90
N ILE A 55 -5.67 -10.08 10.50
CA ILE A 55 -4.75 -9.92 9.37
C ILE A 55 -5.54 -9.79 8.06
N ILE A 56 -6.61 -10.57 7.87
CA ILE A 56 -7.50 -10.44 6.70
C ILE A 56 -8.16 -9.05 6.67
N LEU A 57 -8.68 -8.58 7.80
CA LEU A 57 -9.26 -7.23 7.90
C LEU A 57 -8.22 -6.15 7.61
N ALA A 58 -7.02 -6.28 8.17
CA ALA A 58 -5.90 -5.39 7.91
C ALA A 58 -5.57 -5.35 6.41
N ALA A 59 -5.49 -6.51 5.77
CA ALA A 59 -5.23 -6.63 4.33
C ALA A 59 -6.29 -5.95 3.46
N ILE A 60 -7.57 -6.05 3.84
CA ILE A 60 -8.67 -5.36 3.13
C ILE A 60 -8.54 -3.84 3.27
N LEU A 61 -8.20 -3.36 4.47
CA LEU A 61 -8.06 -1.92 4.74
C LEU A 61 -6.85 -1.32 4.03
N GLY A 62 -5.70 -1.99 4.06
CA GLY A 62 -4.47 -1.47 3.44
C GLY A 62 -4.39 -1.73 1.94
N GLY A 63 -4.76 -2.93 1.48
CA GLY A 63 -4.76 -3.31 0.07
C GLY A 63 -5.93 -2.65 -0.68
N PRO A 64 -7.06 -3.33 -0.84
CA PRO A 64 -8.16 -2.85 -1.66
C PRO A 64 -8.67 -1.46 -1.29
N VAL A 65 -8.95 -1.19 -0.01
CA VAL A 65 -9.49 0.12 0.42
C VAL A 65 -8.44 1.21 0.30
N GLY A 66 -7.25 1.00 0.87
CA GLY A 66 -6.17 1.99 0.86
C GLY A 66 -5.68 2.27 -0.55
N MET A 67 -5.37 1.22 -1.33
CA MET A 67 -4.85 1.36 -2.68
C MET A 67 -5.86 2.03 -3.62
N CYS A 68 -7.13 1.59 -3.63
CA CYS A 68 -8.15 2.20 -4.48
C CYS A 68 -8.40 3.66 -4.10
N SER A 69 -8.46 3.96 -2.79
CA SER A 69 -8.64 5.34 -2.33
C SER A 69 -7.45 6.21 -2.74
N ASN A 70 -6.23 5.68 -2.70
CA ASN A 70 -5.04 6.40 -3.16
C ASN A 70 -5.09 6.68 -4.68
N VAL A 71 -5.40 5.68 -5.50
CA VAL A 71 -5.52 5.85 -6.96
C VAL A 71 -6.61 6.87 -7.33
N LEU A 72 -7.78 6.78 -6.68
CA LEU A 72 -8.85 7.75 -6.86
C LEU A 72 -8.48 9.13 -6.33
N GLY A 73 -7.72 9.21 -5.23
CA GLY A 73 -7.15 10.45 -4.70
C GLY A 73 -6.27 11.15 -5.74
N ILE A 74 -5.36 10.39 -6.37
CA ILE A 74 -4.50 10.90 -7.45
C ILE A 74 -5.33 11.43 -8.62
N TYR A 75 -6.37 10.72 -9.00
CA TYR A 75 -7.25 11.14 -10.09
C TYR A 75 -8.00 12.44 -9.81
N PHE A 76 -8.55 12.60 -8.59
CA PHE A 76 -9.39 13.75 -8.25
C PHE A 76 -8.63 14.94 -7.67
N ALA A 77 -7.46 14.74 -7.05
CA ALA A 77 -6.69 15.82 -6.42
C ALA A 77 -5.27 15.98 -6.99
N GLY A 78 -4.82 15.04 -7.83
CA GLY A 78 -3.47 15.02 -8.36
C GLY A 78 -2.48 14.25 -7.48
N ALA A 79 -1.40 13.79 -8.10
CA ALA A 79 -0.40 12.93 -7.44
C ALA A 79 0.29 13.63 -6.25
N SER A 80 0.64 14.90 -6.41
CA SER A 80 1.37 15.66 -5.38
C SER A 80 0.59 15.81 -4.08
N TYR A 81 -0.69 16.21 -4.16
CA TYR A 81 -1.54 16.35 -2.98
C TYR A 81 -1.85 15.01 -2.33
N THR A 82 -2.15 14.00 -3.13
CA THR A 82 -2.42 12.66 -2.62
C THR A 82 -1.19 12.11 -1.91
N ALA A 83 0.00 12.22 -2.51
CA ALA A 83 1.24 11.77 -1.91
C ALA A 83 1.56 12.52 -0.60
N ALA A 84 1.37 13.84 -0.57
CA ALA A 84 1.58 14.64 0.65
C ALA A 84 0.68 14.20 1.81
N ILE A 85 -0.61 13.91 1.53
CA ILE A 85 -1.55 13.45 2.56
C ILE A 85 -1.26 12.02 2.98
N THR A 86 -1.05 11.13 2.01
CA THR A 86 -0.79 9.73 2.31
C THR A 86 0.53 9.51 3.03
N SER A 87 1.53 10.37 2.83
CA SER A 87 2.80 10.32 3.58
C SER A 87 2.63 10.50 5.10
N ALA A 88 1.48 10.96 5.56
CA ALA A 88 1.15 11.03 6.98
C ALA A 88 0.77 9.66 7.61
N TYR A 89 0.57 8.60 6.79
CA TYR A 89 0.15 7.30 7.33
C TYR A 89 1.13 6.69 8.37
N PRO A 90 2.46 6.88 8.31
CA PRO A 90 3.33 6.37 9.35
C PRO A 90 3.11 7.09 10.69
N ALA A 91 2.86 8.40 10.67
CA ALA A 91 2.51 9.14 11.87
C ALA A 91 1.21 8.63 12.50
N LEU A 92 0.18 8.41 11.68
CA LEU A 92 -1.08 7.81 12.13
C LEU A 92 -0.85 6.40 12.69
N GLY A 93 -0.02 5.58 12.03
CA GLY A 93 0.32 4.23 12.50
C GLY A 93 1.02 4.24 13.85
N VAL A 94 1.95 5.18 14.09
CA VAL A 94 2.60 5.35 15.41
C VAL A 94 1.59 5.76 16.48
N ILE A 95 0.71 6.72 16.18
CA ILE A 95 -0.32 7.18 17.13
C ILE A 95 -1.25 6.01 17.49
N LEU A 96 -1.75 5.29 16.48
CA LEU A 96 -2.62 4.15 16.69
C LEU A 96 -1.92 3.01 17.42
N GLY A 97 -0.65 2.73 17.11
CA GLY A 97 0.18 1.75 17.82
C GLY A 97 0.38 2.09 19.29
N ALA A 98 0.64 3.39 19.58
CA ALA A 98 0.75 3.86 20.97
C ALA A 98 -0.57 3.70 21.75
N ILE A 99 -1.72 3.97 21.10
CA ILE A 99 -3.05 3.91 21.73
C ILE A 99 -3.53 2.46 21.87
N PHE A 100 -3.54 1.70 20.78
CA PHE A 100 -4.16 0.36 20.74
C PHE A 100 -3.23 -0.76 21.20
N LEU A 101 -1.94 -0.70 20.82
CA LEU A 101 -0.95 -1.70 21.18
C LEU A 101 -0.15 -1.31 22.43
N LYS A 102 -0.39 -0.09 22.98
CA LYS A 102 0.31 0.47 24.14
C LYS A 102 1.84 0.50 23.97
N GLU A 103 2.29 0.68 22.73
CA GLU A 103 3.71 0.78 22.41
C GLU A 103 4.34 2.03 23.03
N LYS A 104 5.51 1.86 23.64
CA LYS A 104 6.30 3.00 24.14
C LYS A 104 7.14 3.56 23.01
N ILE A 105 6.73 4.70 22.48
CA ILE A 105 7.38 5.35 21.35
C ILE A 105 8.43 6.35 21.87
N PRO A 106 9.73 6.16 21.58
CA PRO A 106 10.77 7.10 21.97
C PRO A 106 10.56 8.48 21.34
N LEU A 107 10.87 9.55 22.06
CA LEU A 107 10.71 10.93 21.58
C LEU A 107 11.45 11.20 20.25
N ARG A 108 12.58 10.51 20.04
CA ARG A 108 13.34 10.57 18.79
C ARG A 108 12.54 10.10 17.56
N VAL A 109 11.69 9.09 17.73
CA VAL A 109 10.82 8.59 16.65
C VAL A 109 9.75 9.63 16.31
N TRP A 110 9.17 10.32 17.32
CA TRP A 110 8.23 11.42 17.10
C TRP A 110 8.88 12.57 16.32
N GLY A 111 10.12 12.93 16.67
CA GLY A 111 10.87 13.96 15.92
C GLY A 111 11.10 13.57 14.46
N GLY A 112 11.47 12.33 14.20
CA GLY A 112 11.64 11.81 12.84
C GLY A 112 10.35 11.81 12.03
N ILE A 113 9.22 11.42 12.64
CA ILE A 113 7.91 11.41 12.00
C ILE A 113 7.46 12.82 11.62
N ILE A 114 7.62 13.80 12.54
CA ILE A 114 7.26 15.20 12.27
C ILE A 114 8.09 15.74 11.10
N LEU A 115 9.39 15.48 11.09
CA LEU A 115 10.26 15.90 9.99
C LEU A 115 9.84 15.28 8.66
N ALA A 116 9.56 14.00 8.64
CA ALA A 116 9.18 13.29 7.44
C ALA A 116 7.81 13.72 6.88
N VAL A 117 6.80 13.87 7.74
CA VAL A 117 5.49 14.39 7.34
C VAL A 117 5.61 15.81 6.81
N THR A 118 6.42 16.66 7.47
CA THR A 118 6.68 18.03 7.01
C THR A 118 7.40 18.04 5.66
N GLY A 119 8.42 17.21 5.48
CA GLY A 119 9.15 17.08 4.22
C GLY A 119 8.25 16.62 3.07
N SER A 120 7.45 15.59 3.29
CA SER A 120 6.50 15.10 2.29
C SER A 120 5.44 16.15 1.95
N PHE A 121 4.99 16.95 2.94
CA PHE A 121 4.08 18.06 2.71
C PHE A 121 4.72 19.13 1.81
N ILE A 122 5.98 19.46 2.05
CA ILE A 122 6.75 20.44 1.22
C ILE A 122 6.88 19.93 -0.22
N VAL A 123 7.19 18.65 -0.43
CA VAL A 123 7.24 18.05 -1.78
C VAL A 123 5.89 18.13 -2.47
N GLY A 124 4.80 17.89 -1.71
CA GLY A 124 3.43 17.93 -2.21
C GLY A 124 2.86 19.33 -2.46
N MET A 125 3.50 20.39 -1.97
CA MET A 125 3.06 21.78 -2.13
C MET A 125 3.25 22.31 -3.56
N VAL A 126 2.58 21.71 -4.52
CA VAL A 126 2.45 22.25 -5.86
C VAL A 126 1.04 22.84 -5.97
N PRO A 127 0.87 24.16 -6.24
CA PRO A 127 -0.45 24.75 -6.37
C PRO A 127 -1.26 24.01 -7.45
N PRO A 128 -2.53 23.66 -7.20
CA PRO A 128 -3.35 23.07 -8.25
C PRO A 128 -3.64 24.16 -9.29
N ASP A 129 -3.48 23.82 -10.56
CA ASP A 129 -4.13 24.60 -11.62
C ASP A 129 -5.65 24.47 -11.40
N GLY A 130 -6.28 25.55 -10.96
CA GLY A 130 -7.66 25.55 -10.44
C GLY A 130 -8.74 25.06 -11.42
N SER A 131 -8.39 24.83 -12.69
CA SER A 131 -9.25 24.27 -13.73
C SER A 131 -9.14 22.74 -13.88
N SER A 132 -8.10 22.11 -13.31
CA SER A 132 -7.76 20.72 -13.63
C SER A 132 -8.49 19.67 -12.76
N TYR A 133 -9.01 20.04 -11.59
CA TYR A 133 -9.56 19.07 -10.62
C TYR A 133 -10.93 19.49 -10.06
N PRO A 134 -12.04 19.27 -10.78
CA PRO A 134 -13.37 19.73 -10.37
C PRO A 134 -13.89 19.07 -9.07
N LYS A 135 -13.32 17.94 -8.68
CA LYS A 135 -13.67 17.20 -7.44
C LYS A 135 -12.50 17.12 -6.45
N PHE A 136 -11.69 18.17 -6.39
CA PHE A 136 -10.48 18.23 -5.58
C PHE A 136 -10.68 17.75 -4.14
N TYR A 137 -11.69 18.27 -3.42
CA TYR A 137 -11.95 17.88 -2.03
C TYR A 137 -12.33 16.41 -1.85
N LEU A 138 -12.97 15.80 -2.85
CA LEU A 138 -13.22 14.36 -2.85
C LEU A 138 -11.90 13.58 -2.95
N GLY A 139 -10.97 14.04 -3.78
CA GLY A 139 -9.64 13.45 -3.88
C GLY A 139 -8.86 13.53 -2.56
N ILE A 140 -8.93 14.69 -1.88
CA ILE A 140 -8.34 14.89 -0.56
C ILE A 140 -8.93 13.91 0.47
N ALA A 141 -10.26 13.78 0.52
CA ALA A 141 -10.93 12.84 1.43
C ALA A 141 -10.51 11.39 1.17
N LEU A 142 -10.37 11.00 -0.10
CA LEU A 142 -9.91 9.66 -0.47
C LEU A 142 -8.43 9.44 -0.10
N ALA A 143 -7.56 10.44 -0.24
CA ALA A 143 -6.18 10.36 0.23
C ALA A 143 -6.10 10.15 1.76
N VAL A 144 -6.97 10.81 2.52
CA VAL A 144 -7.08 10.59 3.97
C VAL A 144 -7.55 9.17 4.28
N VAL A 145 -8.55 8.65 3.55
CA VAL A 145 -9.00 7.25 3.70
C VAL A 145 -7.85 6.28 3.41
N ALA A 146 -7.05 6.52 2.39
CA ALA A 146 -5.88 5.70 2.07
C ALA A 146 -4.86 5.71 3.22
N ALA A 147 -4.53 6.89 3.76
CA ALA A 147 -3.59 7.02 4.88
C ALA A 147 -4.08 6.28 6.14
N ILE A 148 -5.36 6.40 6.46
CA ILE A 148 -5.99 5.69 7.58
C ILE A 148 -5.97 4.18 7.33
N GLY A 149 -6.29 3.73 6.11
CA GLY A 149 -6.28 2.32 5.72
C GLY A 149 -4.92 1.67 5.93
N TRP A 150 -3.84 2.31 5.46
CA TRP A 150 -2.47 1.81 5.64
C TRP A 150 -1.98 1.86 7.09
N ALA A 151 -2.37 2.89 7.84
CA ALA A 151 -2.05 2.96 9.27
C ALA A 151 -2.74 1.84 10.07
N LEU A 152 -4.03 1.58 9.79
CA LEU A 152 -4.78 0.49 10.40
C LEU A 152 -4.26 -0.88 9.98
N GLU A 153 -3.86 -1.05 8.71
CA GLU A 153 -3.20 -2.30 8.26
C GLU A 153 -1.99 -2.63 9.13
N GLY A 154 -1.10 -1.66 9.36
CA GLY A 154 0.08 -1.87 10.19
C GLY A 154 -0.26 -2.28 11.62
N VAL A 155 -1.19 -1.57 12.25
CA VAL A 155 -1.59 -1.83 13.64
C VAL A 155 -2.30 -3.17 13.80
N LEU A 156 -3.28 -3.47 12.94
CA LEU A 156 -4.04 -4.72 13.01
C LEU A 156 -3.18 -5.93 12.64
N SER A 157 -2.28 -5.77 11.66
CA SER A 157 -1.32 -6.82 11.31
C SER A 157 -0.35 -7.10 12.45
N THR A 158 0.19 -6.07 13.10
CA THR A 158 1.06 -6.23 14.27
C THR A 158 0.34 -6.93 15.40
N TYR A 159 -0.89 -6.52 15.71
CA TYR A 159 -1.72 -7.22 16.71
C TYR A 159 -1.99 -8.68 16.34
N GLY A 160 -2.28 -8.97 15.08
CA GLY A 160 -2.46 -10.35 14.61
C GLY A 160 -1.19 -11.19 14.71
N MET A 161 -0.03 -10.57 14.45
CA MET A 161 1.28 -11.23 14.51
C MET A 161 1.78 -11.52 15.92
N ASP A 162 1.13 -11.08 16.98
CA ASP A 162 1.41 -11.56 18.36
C ASP A 162 1.22 -13.08 18.48
N LEU A 163 0.35 -13.66 17.66
CA LEU A 163 0.01 -15.10 17.69
C LEU A 163 0.15 -15.77 16.31
N VAL A 164 0.53 -15.04 15.28
CA VAL A 164 0.69 -15.52 13.91
C VAL A 164 2.09 -15.20 13.44
N ASP A 165 2.75 -16.21 12.86
CA ASP A 165 4.06 -16.02 12.23
C ASP A 165 3.99 -14.95 11.13
N SER A 166 4.98 -14.06 11.07
CA SER A 166 5.03 -12.92 10.15
C SER A 166 5.08 -13.34 8.68
N ASP A 167 5.69 -14.50 8.38
CA ASP A 167 5.77 -15.02 7.02
C ASP A 167 4.38 -15.49 6.55
N ILE A 168 3.61 -16.10 7.45
CA ILE A 168 2.21 -16.50 7.20
C ILE A 168 1.33 -15.25 7.07
N ALA A 169 1.52 -14.27 7.94
CA ALA A 169 0.74 -13.04 7.94
C ALA A 169 0.91 -12.26 6.63
N SER A 170 2.16 -12.11 6.15
CA SER A 170 2.44 -11.45 4.87
C SER A 170 1.82 -12.18 3.68
N GLY A 171 1.86 -13.52 3.68
CA GLY A 171 1.21 -14.33 2.65
C GLY A 171 -0.31 -14.21 2.66
N ILE A 172 -0.95 -14.20 3.84
CA ILE A 172 -2.40 -13.96 3.98
C ILE A 172 -2.77 -12.57 3.47
N ARG A 173 -1.94 -11.56 3.76
CA ARG A 173 -2.14 -10.19 3.28
C ARG A 173 -2.22 -10.13 1.76
N GLU A 174 -1.21 -10.64 1.07
CA GLU A 174 -1.16 -10.59 -0.38
C GLU A 174 -2.28 -11.40 -1.02
N ALA A 175 -2.55 -12.62 -0.51
CA ALA A 175 -3.65 -13.45 -0.99
C ALA A 175 -5.01 -12.76 -0.80
N THR A 176 -5.25 -12.13 0.36
CA THR A 176 -6.50 -11.42 0.64
C THR A 176 -6.67 -10.24 -0.31
N SER A 177 -5.63 -9.42 -0.49
CA SER A 177 -5.66 -8.28 -1.42
C SER A 177 -5.96 -8.73 -2.84
N PHE A 178 -5.30 -9.78 -3.32
CA PHE A 178 -5.56 -10.38 -4.64
C PHE A 178 -7.00 -10.85 -4.79
N PHE A 179 -7.52 -11.65 -3.86
CA PHE A 179 -8.87 -12.19 -3.96
C PHE A 179 -9.94 -11.09 -3.91
N VAL A 180 -9.78 -10.08 -3.06
CA VAL A 180 -10.71 -8.95 -3.03
C VAL A 180 -10.61 -8.13 -4.30
N CYS A 181 -9.41 -7.93 -4.83
CA CYS A 181 -9.20 -7.23 -6.08
C CYS A 181 -9.90 -7.95 -7.24
N ILE A 182 -9.66 -9.25 -7.42
CA ILE A 182 -10.18 -10.00 -8.57
C ILE A 182 -11.69 -10.25 -8.50
N PHE A 183 -12.24 -10.50 -7.30
CA PHE A 183 -13.65 -10.86 -7.14
C PHE A 183 -14.58 -9.70 -6.80
N ALA A 184 -14.07 -8.63 -6.18
CA ALA A 184 -14.88 -7.48 -5.80
C ALA A 184 -14.59 -6.23 -6.65
N LEU A 185 -13.33 -5.89 -6.91
CA LEU A 185 -12.97 -4.64 -7.55
C LEU A 185 -12.95 -4.73 -9.07
N LEU A 186 -12.33 -5.76 -9.65
CA LEU A 186 -12.30 -5.93 -11.10
C LEU A 186 -13.71 -5.97 -11.74
N PRO A 187 -14.70 -6.68 -11.19
CA PRO A 187 -16.05 -6.68 -11.77
C PRO A 187 -16.71 -5.30 -11.80
N LEU A 188 -16.35 -4.39 -10.87
CA LEU A 188 -16.88 -3.04 -10.84
C LEU A 188 -16.35 -2.16 -11.99
N THR A 189 -15.23 -2.53 -12.60
CA THR A 189 -14.63 -1.78 -13.72
C THR A 189 -15.21 -2.18 -15.08
N GLY A 190 -16.10 -3.18 -15.13
CA GLY A 190 -16.69 -3.67 -16.38
C GLY A 190 -15.69 -4.48 -17.23
N GLY A 191 -15.97 -4.58 -18.53
CA GLY A 191 -15.16 -5.40 -19.45
C GLY A 191 -13.73 -4.91 -19.69
N ALA A 192 -13.45 -3.61 -19.44
CA ALA A 192 -12.14 -3.01 -19.72
C ALA A 192 -11.00 -3.66 -18.88
N ALA A 193 -11.22 -3.87 -17.59
CA ALA A 193 -10.21 -4.51 -16.74
C ALA A 193 -10.01 -6.00 -17.09
N HIS A 194 -11.07 -6.70 -17.47
CA HIS A 194 -10.95 -8.08 -17.91
C HIS A 194 -10.11 -8.20 -19.18
N GLN A 195 -10.32 -7.31 -20.14
CA GLN A 195 -9.52 -7.27 -21.37
C GLN A 195 -8.04 -6.96 -21.07
N ILE A 196 -7.76 -5.93 -20.25
CA ILE A 196 -6.39 -5.59 -19.87
C ILE A 196 -5.73 -6.77 -19.11
N LEU A 197 -6.47 -7.47 -18.25
CA LEU A 197 -5.96 -8.63 -17.53
C LEU A 197 -5.57 -9.76 -18.49
N THR A 198 -6.43 -10.10 -19.44
CA THR A 198 -6.13 -11.14 -20.44
C THR A 198 -4.97 -10.75 -21.34
N ASP A 199 -4.93 -9.51 -21.81
CA ASP A 199 -3.84 -9.00 -22.65
C ASP A 199 -2.50 -8.98 -21.91
N SER A 200 -2.50 -8.75 -20.59
CA SER A 200 -1.29 -8.77 -19.77
C SER A 200 -0.60 -10.16 -19.75
N PHE A 201 -1.37 -11.24 -19.85
CA PHE A 201 -0.78 -12.60 -19.91
C PHE A 201 -0.35 -13.04 -21.33
N THR A 202 -0.87 -12.37 -22.36
CA THR A 202 -0.46 -12.61 -23.75
C THR A 202 0.74 -11.76 -24.17
N THR A 203 1.11 -10.77 -23.39
CA THR A 203 2.24 -9.86 -23.61
C THR A 203 3.36 -10.10 -22.59
N PRO A 204 4.61 -9.69 -22.87
CA PRO A 204 5.70 -9.77 -21.89
C PRO A 204 5.44 -8.97 -20.60
N SER A 205 4.52 -7.98 -20.63
CA SER A 205 4.25 -7.07 -19.53
C SER A 205 3.83 -7.79 -18.24
N GLY A 206 2.93 -8.79 -18.33
CA GLY A 206 2.49 -9.55 -17.17
C GLY A 206 3.61 -10.36 -16.52
N TRP A 207 4.52 -10.89 -17.33
CA TRP A 207 5.68 -11.62 -16.83
C TRP A 207 6.72 -10.71 -16.16
N TYR A 208 6.91 -9.48 -16.66
CA TYR A 208 7.70 -8.47 -15.95
C TYR A 208 7.10 -8.14 -14.59
N ILE A 209 5.77 -7.99 -14.51
CA ILE A 209 5.09 -7.77 -13.21
C ILE A 209 5.30 -8.97 -12.28
N ALA A 210 5.27 -10.19 -12.78
CA ALA A 210 5.52 -11.39 -11.98
C ALA A 210 6.93 -11.40 -11.36
N ILE A 211 7.95 -10.98 -12.11
CA ILE A 211 9.32 -10.85 -11.59
C ILE A 211 9.41 -9.71 -10.56
N ILE A 212 8.80 -8.56 -10.86
CA ILE A 212 8.74 -7.42 -9.92
C ILE A 212 8.01 -7.82 -8.64
N ALA A 213 6.96 -8.63 -8.75
CA ALA A 213 6.21 -9.14 -7.61
C ALA A 213 7.04 -10.02 -6.67
N LEU A 214 8.10 -10.68 -7.16
CA LEU A 214 9.04 -11.40 -6.28
C LEU A 214 9.82 -10.43 -5.39
N ILE A 215 10.25 -9.29 -5.94
CA ILE A 215 10.91 -8.23 -5.18
C ILE A 215 9.91 -7.62 -4.18
N GLY A 216 8.68 -7.36 -4.64
CA GLY A 216 7.57 -6.88 -3.79
C GLY A 216 7.27 -7.85 -2.65
N ALA A 217 7.15 -9.15 -2.92
CA ALA A 217 6.92 -10.18 -1.92
C ALA A 217 8.03 -10.19 -0.86
N THR A 218 9.30 -10.07 -1.28
CA THR A 218 10.44 -9.99 -0.37
C THR A 218 10.38 -8.71 0.49
N SER A 219 9.96 -7.60 -0.08
CA SER A 219 9.76 -6.33 0.62
C SER A 219 8.66 -6.45 1.68
N PHE A 220 7.48 -7.00 1.32
CA PHE A 220 6.39 -7.24 2.27
C PHE A 220 6.78 -8.21 3.38
N LEU A 221 7.49 -9.29 3.05
CA LEU A 221 8.00 -10.23 4.04
C LEU A 221 8.92 -9.52 5.06
N SER A 222 9.84 -8.71 4.56
CA SER A 222 10.76 -7.94 5.39
C SER A 222 10.02 -6.90 6.24
N TRP A 223 9.01 -6.25 5.68
CA TRP A 223 8.16 -5.29 6.36
C TRP A 223 7.38 -5.93 7.51
N TYR A 224 6.72 -7.07 7.27
CA TYR A 224 5.97 -7.79 8.30
C TYR A 224 6.89 -8.32 9.40
N ARG A 225 8.07 -8.84 9.04
CA ARG A 225 9.09 -9.23 10.04
C ARG A 225 9.57 -8.03 10.87
N ALA A 226 9.82 -6.89 10.24
CA ALA A 226 10.21 -5.67 10.94
C ALA A 226 9.15 -5.22 11.95
N MET A 227 7.87 -5.19 11.56
CA MET A 227 6.76 -4.87 12.46
C MET A 227 6.65 -5.86 13.62
N ASN A 228 6.79 -7.16 13.35
CA ASN A 228 6.74 -8.20 14.39
C ASN A 228 7.90 -8.11 15.38
N MET A 229 9.11 -7.80 14.89
CA MET A 229 10.31 -7.73 15.72
C MET A 229 10.44 -6.43 16.51
N THR A 230 10.00 -5.30 15.97
CA THR A 230 10.30 -3.97 16.52
C THR A 230 9.06 -3.20 16.97
N GLY A 231 7.88 -3.71 16.67
CA GLY A 231 6.61 -3.02 16.83
C GLY A 231 6.28 -2.10 15.65
N VAL A 232 5.00 -1.75 15.52
CA VAL A 232 4.52 -0.94 14.41
C VAL A 232 5.11 0.47 14.41
N GLY A 233 5.28 1.07 15.58
CA GLY A 233 5.78 2.44 15.69
C GLY A 233 7.21 2.61 15.18
N ARG A 234 8.11 1.68 15.49
CA ARG A 234 9.49 1.72 15.00
C ARG A 234 9.57 1.35 13.51
N ALA A 235 8.82 0.35 13.08
CA ALA A 235 8.76 -0.05 11.69
C ALA A 235 8.24 1.09 10.81
N MET A 236 7.17 1.78 11.22
CA MET A 236 6.64 2.97 10.54
C MET A 236 7.67 4.10 10.48
N GLY A 237 8.42 4.33 11.56
CA GLY A 237 9.50 5.32 11.58
C GLY A 237 10.61 5.02 10.56
N LEU A 238 10.96 3.75 10.35
CA LEU A 238 11.92 3.35 9.32
C LEU A 238 11.34 3.46 7.91
N ASN A 239 10.05 3.18 7.76
CA ASN A 239 9.39 3.22 6.44
C ASN A 239 9.37 4.63 5.83
N VAL A 240 9.50 5.66 6.64
CA VAL A 240 9.64 7.05 6.16
C VAL A 240 10.81 7.21 5.18
N THR A 241 11.87 6.41 5.32
CA THR A 241 13.02 6.43 4.39
C THR A 241 12.64 6.01 2.96
N PHE A 242 11.42 5.47 2.75
CA PHE A 242 10.90 5.13 1.42
C PHE A 242 10.95 6.32 0.45
N ALA A 243 10.67 7.53 0.92
CA ALA A 243 10.71 8.73 0.09
C ALA A 243 12.11 8.97 -0.51
N LEU A 244 13.16 8.81 0.31
CA LEU A 244 14.54 8.94 -0.12
C LEU A 244 14.90 7.90 -1.19
N TRP A 245 14.56 6.65 -0.96
CA TRP A 245 14.82 5.57 -1.92
C TRP A 245 14.03 5.75 -3.22
N SER A 246 12.79 6.23 -3.13
CA SER A 246 11.95 6.54 -4.30
C SER A 246 12.58 7.60 -5.18
N VAL A 247 13.11 8.67 -4.59
CA VAL A 247 13.82 9.72 -5.34
C VAL A 247 15.13 9.20 -5.93
N PHE A 248 15.90 8.43 -5.16
CA PHE A 248 17.16 7.86 -5.63
C PHE A 248 16.94 6.94 -6.85
N PHE A 249 16.01 6.01 -6.77
CA PHE A 249 15.72 5.10 -7.89
C PHE A 249 15.00 5.81 -9.04
N GLY A 250 14.14 6.79 -8.77
CA GLY A 250 13.52 7.62 -9.80
C GLY A 250 14.56 8.42 -10.60
N TRP A 251 15.59 8.95 -9.93
CA TRP A 251 16.70 9.60 -10.60
C TRP A 251 17.54 8.60 -11.41
N LEU A 252 17.84 7.43 -10.84
CA LEU A 252 18.71 6.43 -11.47
C LEU A 252 18.04 5.74 -12.68
N LEU A 253 16.73 5.43 -12.60
CA LEU A 253 16.05 4.56 -13.56
C LEU A 253 15.06 5.32 -14.47
N ASP A 254 14.50 6.43 -14.01
CA ASP A 254 13.40 7.12 -14.68
C ASP A 254 13.72 8.58 -15.06
N ASN A 255 15.01 8.96 -15.01
CA ASN A 255 15.47 10.33 -15.31
C ASN A 255 14.72 11.44 -14.54
N LEU A 256 14.31 11.16 -13.30
CA LEU A 256 13.63 12.13 -12.43
C LEU A 256 14.43 13.42 -12.33
N LYS A 257 13.82 14.55 -12.68
CA LYS A 257 14.46 15.87 -12.53
C LYS A 257 14.46 16.24 -11.04
N ILE A 258 15.65 16.41 -10.49
CA ILE A 258 15.83 16.84 -9.11
C ILE A 258 15.51 18.34 -9.02
N THR A 259 14.43 18.68 -8.32
CA THR A 259 14.03 20.07 -8.05
C THR A 259 14.46 20.51 -6.65
N PRO A 260 14.62 21.82 -6.38
CA PRO A 260 14.93 22.30 -5.04
C PRO A 260 13.94 21.82 -3.97
N ASN A 261 12.64 21.81 -4.29
CA ASN A 261 11.60 21.33 -3.38
C ASN A 261 11.76 19.84 -3.05
N LEU A 262 12.21 19.04 -4.02
CA LEU A 262 12.49 17.63 -3.83
C LEU A 262 13.67 17.43 -2.87
N ILE A 263 14.73 18.23 -3.01
CA ILE A 263 15.92 18.17 -2.11
C ILE A 263 15.55 18.57 -0.68
N ILE A 264 14.74 19.61 -0.51
CA ILE A 264 14.37 20.13 0.81
C ILE A 264 13.37 19.19 1.50
N GLY A 265 12.49 18.53 0.74
CA GLY A 265 11.41 17.69 1.28
C GLY A 265 11.80 16.24 1.55
N VAL A 266 12.91 15.76 0.98
CA VAL A 266 13.44 14.41 1.19
C VAL A 266 14.58 14.41 2.17
#